data_1927ce5af10580178b322bb9bbb400c6
#
_entry.id   1927ce5af10580178b322bb9bbb400c6
#
_cell.length_a   1.000
_cell.length_b   1.000
_cell.length_c   1.000
_cell.angle_alpha   90.00
_cell.angle_beta   90.00
_cell.angle_gamma   90.00
#
_symmetry.space_group_name_H-M   'P 1'
#
loop_
_entity.id
_entity.type
_entity.pdbx_description
1 polymer ?
#
loop_
_entity_poly.entity_id
_entity_poly.type
_entity_poly.pdbx_seq_one_letter_code
_entity_poly.pdbx_strand_id
1 'polypeptide(L)'
;LLRLSPAVDVRERGGKSVQADISIRGGSFDQTQILLNGVDFTDVRTGHQTHSLPVDAQVLSSVELLDGVQGTGAYAGALNFIVTPSYSNYLRVALTGGEHGYGYGNINGAIERGGLKLFGAASYRRSDGYIYNTDFANLNTYLRGSYTTKNFGTFDLQAGFQKRDFGANGFYSLKY
;
A
#
# COMPACT_ATOMS: atom_id res chain seq x y z
N LEU A 1 -5.58 5.05 -9.24
CA LEU A 1 -5.54 3.83 -10.06
C LEU A 1 -6.75 2.92 -9.78
N LEU A 2 -7.01 2.48 -8.55
CA LEU A 2 -8.12 1.56 -8.22
C LEU A 2 -9.49 2.08 -8.68
N ARG A 3 -9.77 3.38 -8.53
CA ARG A 3 -11.01 4.02 -8.98
C ARG A 3 -11.21 4.03 -10.50
N LEU A 4 -10.22 3.65 -11.27
CA LEU A 4 -10.36 3.50 -12.73
C LEU A 4 -10.94 2.15 -13.14
N SER A 5 -11.01 1.18 -12.23
CA SER A 5 -11.63 -0.11 -12.48
C SER A 5 -13.11 -0.06 -12.08
N PRO A 6 -14.06 -0.37 -12.97
CA PRO A 6 -15.49 -0.41 -12.64
C PRO A 6 -15.86 -1.54 -11.66
N ALA A 7 -14.96 -2.51 -11.47
CA ALA A 7 -15.14 -3.62 -10.56
C ALA A 7 -14.73 -3.31 -9.12
N VAL A 8 -14.06 -2.17 -8.86
CA VAL A 8 -13.51 -1.81 -7.56
C VAL A 8 -14.13 -0.51 -7.07
N ASP A 9 -14.80 -0.56 -5.93
CA ASP A 9 -15.28 0.63 -5.22
C ASP A 9 -14.32 0.96 -4.07
N VAL A 10 -13.93 2.23 -3.97
CA VAL A 10 -13.03 2.74 -2.94
C VAL A 10 -13.72 3.86 -2.20
N ARG A 11 -14.07 3.62 -0.95
CA ARG A 11 -14.73 4.59 -0.06
C ARG A 11 -13.74 5.09 0.97
N GLU A 12 -13.33 6.34 0.85
CA GLU A 12 -12.48 6.99 1.83
C GLU A 12 -13.30 7.42 3.05
N ARG A 13 -12.76 7.17 4.25
CA ARG A 13 -13.32 7.61 5.53
C ARG A 13 -12.36 8.58 6.19
N GLY A 14 -12.87 9.73 6.60
CA GLY A 14 -12.06 10.81 7.16
C GLY A 14 -11.26 11.58 6.11
N GLY A 15 -10.14 12.17 6.51
CA GLY A 15 -9.25 12.93 5.62
C GLY A 15 -8.48 12.03 4.63
N LYS A 16 -7.79 12.66 3.67
CA LYS A 16 -6.90 11.94 2.75
C LYS A 16 -5.86 11.13 3.53
N SER A 17 -5.60 9.91 3.09
CA SER A 17 -4.60 8.98 3.69
C SER A 17 -4.97 8.40 5.05
N VAL A 18 -6.19 8.57 5.54
CA VAL A 18 -6.64 8.03 6.82
C VAL A 18 -7.06 6.58 6.67
N GLN A 19 -8.16 6.31 5.99
CA GLN A 19 -8.66 4.97 5.74
C GLN A 19 -9.40 4.92 4.41
N ALA A 20 -9.34 3.78 3.74
CA ALA A 20 -10.18 3.48 2.60
C ALA A 20 -10.74 2.06 2.72
N ASP A 21 -12.05 1.94 2.63
CA ASP A 21 -12.72 0.65 2.47
C ASP A 21 -12.72 0.30 0.98
N ILE A 22 -12.23 -0.86 0.66
CA ILE A 22 -12.17 -1.35 -0.72
C ILE A 22 -13.13 -2.52 -0.86
N SER A 23 -14.01 -2.44 -1.83
CA SER A 23 -14.91 -3.54 -2.18
C SER A 23 -14.82 -3.90 -3.65
N ILE A 24 -15.01 -5.18 -3.95
CA ILE A 24 -14.93 -5.73 -5.30
C ILE A 24 -16.33 -6.21 -5.70
N ARG A 25 -16.81 -5.74 -6.86
CA ARG A 25 -18.08 -6.17 -7.49
C ARG A 25 -19.29 -6.14 -6.55
N GLY A 26 -19.37 -5.15 -5.67
CA GLY A 26 -20.47 -4.99 -4.72
C GLY A 26 -20.40 -5.91 -3.50
N GLY A 27 -19.32 -6.68 -3.34
CA GLY A 27 -19.01 -7.38 -2.10
C GLY A 27 -18.67 -6.39 -0.99
N SER A 28 -18.68 -6.83 0.26
CA SER A 28 -18.26 -5.98 1.36
C SER A 28 -16.74 -5.95 1.49
N PHE A 29 -16.22 -4.94 2.19
CA PHE A 29 -14.76 -4.74 2.33
C PHE A 29 -14.09 -5.90 3.09
N ASP A 30 -14.78 -6.56 4.01
CA ASP A 30 -14.32 -7.74 4.75
C ASP A 30 -14.27 -9.03 3.89
N GLN A 31 -14.87 -9.01 2.70
CA GLN A 31 -14.82 -10.08 1.71
C GLN A 31 -13.74 -9.87 0.64
N THR A 32 -12.95 -8.79 0.76
CA THR A 32 -11.88 -8.44 -0.17
C THR A 32 -10.52 -8.73 0.46
N GLN A 33 -9.75 -9.62 -0.15
CA GLN A 33 -8.39 -9.92 0.29
C GLN A 33 -7.40 -8.92 -0.31
N ILE A 34 -6.41 -8.53 0.49
CA ILE A 34 -5.33 -7.63 0.08
C ILE A 34 -4.00 -8.40 0.09
N LEU A 35 -3.37 -8.47 -1.07
CA LEU A 35 -2.10 -9.15 -1.27
C LEU A 35 -1.00 -8.13 -1.61
N LEU A 36 0.22 -8.39 -1.16
CA LEU A 36 1.42 -7.70 -1.60
C LEU A 36 2.39 -8.72 -2.18
N ASN A 37 2.64 -8.66 -3.48
CA ASN A 37 3.41 -9.65 -4.23
C ASN A 37 2.93 -11.10 -3.97
N GLY A 38 1.62 -11.31 -3.90
CA GLY A 38 1.00 -12.61 -3.65
C GLY A 38 0.96 -13.07 -2.18
N VAL A 39 1.52 -12.30 -1.25
CA VAL A 39 1.47 -12.59 0.19
C VAL A 39 0.29 -11.85 0.81
N ASP A 40 -0.48 -12.53 1.66
CA ASP A 40 -1.65 -11.97 2.34
C ASP A 40 -1.25 -10.92 3.38
N PHE A 41 -1.78 -9.71 3.21
CA PHE A 41 -1.65 -8.56 4.09
C PHE A 41 -2.99 -8.09 4.66
N THR A 42 -4.02 -8.92 4.56
CA THR A 42 -5.34 -8.60 5.09
C THR A 42 -5.28 -8.47 6.62
N ASP A 43 -5.72 -7.33 7.16
CA ASP A 43 -5.77 -7.16 8.62
C ASP A 43 -6.97 -7.93 9.19
N VAL A 44 -6.67 -8.99 9.94
CA VAL A 44 -7.68 -9.86 10.56
C VAL A 44 -8.37 -9.26 11.79
N ARG A 45 -7.84 -8.16 12.33
CA ARG A 45 -8.36 -7.55 13.58
C ARG A 45 -9.58 -6.69 13.35
N THR A 46 -9.58 -5.95 12.26
CA THR A 46 -10.70 -5.07 11.90
C THR A 46 -10.82 -5.07 10.38
N GLY A 47 -11.91 -5.57 9.83
CA GLY A 47 -12.19 -5.49 8.40
C GLY A 47 -12.14 -4.06 7.80
N HIS A 48 -12.00 -3.05 8.63
CA HIS A 48 -11.91 -1.63 8.22
C HIS A 48 -10.49 -1.13 7.89
N GLN A 49 -9.45 -1.95 8.07
CA GLN A 49 -8.06 -1.55 7.77
C GLN A 49 -7.47 -2.31 6.59
N THR A 50 -8.30 -2.69 5.65
CA THR A 50 -7.91 -3.48 4.47
C THR A 50 -6.85 -2.82 3.60
N HIS A 51 -6.49 -1.56 3.85
CA HIS A 51 -5.54 -0.80 3.01
C HIS A 51 -4.27 -0.38 3.74
N SER A 52 -3.81 -1.18 4.69
CA SER A 52 -2.57 -0.91 5.44
C SER A 52 -1.37 -1.62 4.82
N LEU A 53 -0.98 -1.20 3.60
CA LEU A 53 0.24 -1.72 2.99
C LEU A 53 1.45 -0.86 3.40
N PRO A 54 2.59 -1.48 3.78
CA PRO A 54 3.82 -0.78 4.17
C PRO A 54 4.59 -0.23 2.97
N VAL A 55 3.88 0.04 1.87
CA VAL A 55 4.46 0.53 0.61
C VAL A 55 3.74 1.78 0.15
N ASP A 56 4.48 2.70 -0.45
CA ASP A 56 3.90 3.87 -1.10
C ASP A 56 3.41 3.52 -2.51
N ALA A 57 2.32 4.17 -2.94
CA ALA A 57 1.75 3.96 -4.27
C ALA A 57 2.74 4.25 -5.42
N GLN A 58 3.74 5.10 -5.19
CA GLN A 58 4.75 5.45 -6.21
C GLN A 58 5.74 4.32 -6.52
N VAL A 59 5.83 3.31 -5.65
CA VAL A 59 6.71 2.14 -5.88
C VAL A 59 5.95 0.93 -6.42
N LEU A 60 4.64 1.03 -6.54
CA LEU A 60 3.83 -0.01 -7.18
C LEU A 60 4.05 -0.01 -8.68
N SER A 61 4.28 -1.18 -9.24
CA SER A 61 4.33 -1.40 -10.69
C SER A 61 2.96 -1.68 -11.28
N SER A 62 2.13 -2.43 -10.59
CA SER A 62 0.76 -2.75 -10.99
C SER A 62 -0.12 -3.12 -9.80
N VAL A 63 -1.42 -3.12 -10.02
CA VAL A 63 -2.41 -3.73 -9.14
C VAL A 63 -3.22 -4.72 -9.97
N GLU A 64 -3.25 -5.97 -9.54
CA GLU A 64 -3.98 -7.04 -10.18
C GLU A 64 -5.29 -7.28 -9.43
N LEU A 65 -6.39 -7.36 -10.17
CA LEU A 65 -7.67 -7.83 -9.66
C LEU A 65 -7.75 -9.34 -9.90
N LEU A 66 -7.79 -10.10 -8.81
CA LEU A 66 -7.91 -11.55 -8.86
C LEU A 66 -9.36 -11.94 -8.59
N ASP A 67 -9.95 -12.65 -9.52
CA ASP A 67 -11.33 -13.11 -9.45
C ASP A 67 -11.45 -14.42 -8.67
N GLY A 68 -12.61 -14.58 -8.00
CA GLY A 68 -12.91 -15.78 -7.25
C GLY A 68 -12.25 -15.86 -5.88
N VAL A 69 -12.41 -16.98 -5.21
CA VAL A 69 -11.88 -17.24 -3.87
C VAL A 69 -10.39 -17.52 -3.97
N GLN A 70 -9.57 -16.64 -3.43
CA GLN A 70 -8.10 -16.78 -3.39
C GLN A 70 -7.59 -17.33 -2.03
N GLY A 71 -8.50 -17.64 -1.11
CA GLY A 71 -8.19 -18.14 0.23
C GLY A 71 -9.34 -17.93 1.21
N THR A 72 -9.11 -18.12 2.49
CA THR A 72 -10.10 -17.86 3.53
C THR A 72 -10.40 -16.37 3.63
N GLY A 73 -11.66 -15.96 3.45
CA GLY A 73 -12.09 -14.58 3.57
C GLY A 73 -12.16 -13.77 2.26
N ALA A 74 -11.64 -14.29 1.15
CA ALA A 74 -11.66 -13.61 -0.16
C ALA A 74 -12.88 -14.00 -1.02
N TYR A 75 -14.07 -13.82 -0.51
CA TYR A 75 -15.31 -14.25 -1.22
C TYR A 75 -15.66 -13.37 -2.41
N ALA A 76 -15.30 -12.09 -2.36
CA ALA A 76 -15.52 -11.13 -3.45
C ALA A 76 -14.35 -11.07 -4.44
N GLY A 77 -13.19 -11.55 -4.05
CA GLY A 77 -11.94 -11.50 -4.82
C GLY A 77 -10.78 -10.91 -4.03
N ALA A 78 -9.66 -10.72 -4.71
CA ALA A 78 -8.46 -10.14 -4.10
C ALA A 78 -7.85 -9.03 -4.96
N LEU A 79 -7.18 -8.08 -4.31
CA LEU A 79 -6.30 -7.10 -4.93
C LEU A 79 -4.86 -7.44 -4.60
N ASN A 80 -4.06 -7.74 -5.62
CA ASN A 80 -2.65 -8.01 -5.48
C ASN A 80 -1.83 -6.78 -5.91
N PHE A 81 -1.20 -6.14 -4.95
CA PHE A 81 -0.32 -5.00 -5.17
C PHE A 81 1.08 -5.49 -5.51
N ILE A 82 1.56 -5.18 -6.70
CA ILE A 82 2.83 -5.66 -7.18
C ILE A 82 3.89 -4.58 -7.05
N VAL A 83 4.95 -4.89 -6.31
CA VAL A 83 6.20 -4.14 -6.27
C VAL A 83 7.23 -4.95 -7.04
N THR A 84 7.39 -4.62 -8.32
CA THR A 84 8.45 -5.21 -9.15
C THR A 84 9.57 -4.18 -9.25
N PRO A 85 10.71 -4.39 -8.61
CA PRO A 85 11.84 -3.50 -8.81
C PRO A 85 12.27 -3.53 -10.28
N SER A 86 12.57 -2.36 -10.82
CA SER A 86 13.28 -2.28 -12.09
C SER A 86 14.59 -3.07 -11.95
N TYR A 87 14.87 -3.94 -12.88
CA TYR A 87 16.08 -4.80 -12.85
C TYR A 87 17.38 -4.05 -13.17
N SER A 88 17.34 -2.75 -13.21
CA SER A 88 18.53 -1.91 -13.35
C SER A 88 18.89 -1.29 -12.00
N ASN A 89 20.19 -1.12 -11.77
CA ASN A 89 20.66 -0.36 -10.61
C ASN A 89 20.17 1.08 -10.71
N TYR A 90 19.41 1.53 -9.74
CA TYR A 90 18.90 2.90 -9.69
C TYR A 90 18.67 3.39 -8.26
N LEU A 91 18.69 4.69 -8.11
CA LEU A 91 18.21 5.40 -6.93
C LEU A 91 17.29 6.52 -7.40
N ARG A 92 16.11 6.62 -6.80
CA ARG A 92 15.13 7.67 -7.07
C ARG A 92 14.78 8.39 -5.78
N VAL A 93 14.73 9.70 -5.83
CA VAL A 93 14.27 10.57 -4.76
C VAL A 93 13.17 11.47 -5.32
N ALA A 94 12.07 11.60 -4.58
CA ALA A 94 10.97 12.50 -4.90
C ALA A 94 10.62 13.33 -3.67
N LEU A 95 10.44 14.64 -3.85
CA LEU A 95 10.02 15.56 -2.80
C LEU A 95 8.86 16.40 -3.34
N THR A 96 7.84 16.59 -2.51
CA THR A 96 6.67 17.41 -2.83
C THR A 96 6.27 18.23 -1.61
N GLY A 97 5.96 19.50 -1.81
CA GLY A 97 5.37 20.38 -0.81
C GLY A 97 4.03 20.91 -1.28
N GLY A 98 3.19 21.35 -0.37
CA GLY A 98 1.88 21.89 -0.66
C GLY A 98 1.32 22.72 0.47
N GLU A 99 0.07 23.13 0.32
CA GLU A 99 -0.67 23.90 1.32
C GLU A 99 -0.92 23.11 2.61
N HIS A 100 -1.31 23.79 3.67
CA HIS A 100 -1.62 23.21 4.98
C HIS A 100 -0.49 22.33 5.56
N GLY A 101 0.77 22.80 5.42
CA GLY A 101 1.93 22.06 5.91
C GLY A 101 2.16 20.71 5.22
N TYR A 102 1.57 20.49 4.04
CA TYR A 102 1.75 19.25 3.31
C TYR A 102 3.20 19.09 2.88
N GLY A 103 3.79 17.99 3.27
CA GLY A 103 5.12 17.55 2.87
C GLY A 103 5.12 16.06 2.52
N TYR A 104 5.80 15.71 1.44
CA TYR A 104 5.99 14.34 1.02
C TYR A 104 7.42 14.13 0.55
N GLY A 105 8.04 13.05 1.05
CA GLY A 105 9.34 12.58 0.59
C GLY A 105 9.30 11.08 0.31
N ASN A 106 9.93 10.66 -0.77
CA ASN A 106 10.11 9.26 -1.12
C ASN A 106 11.53 9.04 -1.59
N ILE A 107 12.15 7.96 -1.12
CA ILE A 107 13.40 7.44 -1.63
C ILE A 107 13.22 5.95 -1.92
N ASN A 108 13.61 5.52 -3.11
CA ASN A 108 13.58 4.11 -3.48
C ASN A 108 14.73 3.78 -4.43
N GLY A 109 15.17 2.53 -4.39
CA GLY A 109 16.24 2.08 -5.25
C GLY A 109 16.32 0.58 -5.36
N ALA A 110 17.00 0.11 -6.39
CA ALA A 110 17.25 -1.29 -6.64
C ALA A 110 18.72 -1.53 -7.01
N ILE A 111 19.21 -2.70 -6.65
CA ILE A 111 20.54 -3.20 -7.03
C ILE A 111 20.38 -4.63 -7.52
N GLU A 112 21.00 -4.93 -8.66
CA GLU A 112 21.08 -6.27 -9.20
C GLU A 112 22.52 -6.65 -9.45
N ARG A 113 22.97 -7.77 -8.88
CA ARG A 113 24.33 -8.29 -9.08
C ARG A 113 24.39 -9.80 -8.82
N GLY A 114 24.87 -10.56 -9.81
CA GLY A 114 25.20 -11.98 -9.63
C GLY A 114 24.06 -12.87 -9.14
N GLY A 115 22.83 -12.65 -9.61
CA GLY A 115 21.64 -13.38 -9.17
C GLY A 115 20.98 -12.81 -7.91
N LEU A 116 21.62 -11.88 -7.21
CA LEU A 116 21.03 -11.12 -6.11
C LEU A 116 20.31 -9.89 -6.65
N LYS A 117 19.06 -9.68 -6.22
CA LYS A 117 18.25 -8.50 -6.46
C LYS A 117 17.80 -7.94 -5.14
N LEU A 118 18.09 -6.69 -4.89
CA LEU A 118 17.64 -5.98 -3.69
C LEU A 118 16.84 -4.75 -4.10
N PHE A 119 15.77 -4.52 -3.41
CA PHE A 119 14.93 -3.31 -3.53
C PHE A 119 14.64 -2.74 -2.16
N GLY A 120 14.76 -1.43 -2.03
CA GLY A 120 14.40 -0.71 -0.83
C GLY A 120 13.60 0.54 -1.15
N ALA A 121 12.63 0.86 -0.30
CA ALA A 121 11.85 2.08 -0.39
C ALA A 121 11.52 2.61 1.00
N ALA A 122 11.55 3.95 1.13
CA ALA A 122 11.05 4.65 2.30
C ALA A 122 10.26 5.87 1.85
N SER A 123 9.14 6.15 2.47
CA SER A 123 8.37 7.37 2.23
C SER A 123 7.83 7.96 3.52
N TYR A 124 7.80 9.28 3.58
CA TYR A 124 7.17 10.03 4.67
C TYR A 124 6.24 11.07 4.08
N ARG A 125 5.03 11.15 4.62
CA ARG A 125 4.00 12.12 4.21
C ARG A 125 3.35 12.71 5.44
N ARG A 126 3.20 14.02 5.46
CA ARG A 126 2.49 14.73 6.54
C ARG A 126 1.62 15.85 5.99
N SER A 127 0.64 16.27 6.76
CA SER A 127 -0.11 17.50 6.58
C SER A 127 -0.65 17.96 7.93
N ASP A 128 -0.76 19.27 8.12
CA ASP A 128 -1.39 19.86 9.32
C ASP A 128 -2.92 19.85 9.22
N GLY A 129 -3.47 19.45 8.05
CA GLY A 129 -4.91 19.41 7.79
C GLY A 129 -5.48 20.77 7.39
N TYR A 130 -6.60 20.78 6.70
CA TYR A 130 -7.30 22.01 6.28
C TYR A 130 -8.47 22.37 7.19
N ILE A 131 -8.91 21.47 8.06
CA ILE A 131 -9.89 21.68 9.13
C ILE A 131 -9.42 20.98 10.40
N TYR A 132 -10.05 21.32 11.53
CA TYR A 132 -9.74 20.76 12.84
C TYR A 132 -9.69 19.23 12.82
N ASN A 133 -8.62 18.65 13.36
CA ASN A 133 -8.43 17.21 13.54
C ASN A 133 -8.46 16.42 12.20
N THR A 134 -7.81 16.97 11.15
CA THR A 134 -7.58 16.30 9.85
C THR A 134 -6.07 16.24 9.49
N ASP A 135 -5.22 16.52 10.47
CA ASP A 135 -3.80 16.33 10.37
C ASP A 135 -3.43 14.86 10.21
N PHE A 136 -2.31 14.59 9.57
CA PHE A 136 -1.81 13.23 9.46
C PHE A 136 -0.29 13.18 9.28
N ALA A 137 0.30 12.07 9.71
CA ALA A 137 1.66 11.68 9.39
C ALA A 137 1.71 10.18 9.05
N ASN A 138 2.38 9.82 7.99
CA ASN A 138 2.48 8.45 7.53
C ASN A 138 3.91 8.14 7.09
N LEU A 139 4.52 7.14 7.73
CA LEU A 139 5.82 6.58 7.38
C LEU A 139 5.63 5.16 6.86
N ASN A 140 6.17 4.89 5.67
CA ASN A 140 6.25 3.55 5.12
C ASN A 140 7.71 3.21 4.83
N THR A 141 8.11 1.99 5.13
CA THR A 141 9.37 1.42 4.71
C THR A 141 9.16 0.01 4.20
N TYR A 142 9.85 -0.35 3.12
CA TYR A 142 9.73 -1.64 2.50
C TYR A 142 11.08 -2.11 1.94
N LEU A 143 11.37 -3.38 2.15
CA LEU A 143 12.55 -4.04 1.63
C LEU A 143 12.13 -5.36 0.97
N ARG A 144 12.74 -5.67 -0.16
CA ARG A 144 12.61 -6.96 -0.84
C ARG A 144 13.98 -7.42 -1.32
N GLY A 145 14.31 -8.67 -1.03
CA GLY A 145 15.49 -9.34 -1.52
C GLY A 145 15.12 -10.61 -2.26
N SER A 146 15.72 -10.85 -3.42
CA SER A 146 15.55 -12.07 -4.19
C SER A 146 16.91 -12.60 -4.59
N TYR A 147 17.13 -13.88 -4.39
CA TYR A 147 18.38 -14.55 -4.77
C TYR A 147 18.09 -15.80 -5.56
N THR A 148 18.55 -15.82 -6.82
CA THR A 148 18.38 -16.96 -7.71
C THR A 148 19.66 -17.80 -7.74
N THR A 149 19.55 -19.06 -7.37
CA THR A 149 20.62 -20.05 -7.42
C THR A 149 20.47 -20.94 -8.65
N LYS A 150 21.56 -21.49 -9.14
CA LYS A 150 21.55 -22.38 -10.32
C LYS A 150 20.79 -23.69 -10.06
N ASN A 151 20.86 -24.22 -8.84
CA ASN A 151 20.42 -25.59 -8.53
C ASN A 151 19.19 -25.64 -7.61
N PHE A 152 18.92 -24.59 -6.83
CA PHE A 152 17.89 -24.60 -5.78
C PHE A 152 16.72 -23.66 -6.05
N GLY A 153 16.72 -22.93 -7.17
CA GLY A 153 15.66 -22.00 -7.52
C GLY A 153 15.88 -20.61 -6.94
N THR A 154 14.79 -19.90 -6.73
CA THR A 154 14.79 -18.50 -6.26
C THR A 154 14.24 -18.40 -4.84
N PHE A 155 14.99 -17.75 -3.98
CA PHE A 155 14.56 -17.36 -2.65
C PHE A 155 14.12 -15.89 -2.69
N ASP A 156 12.94 -15.60 -2.18
CA ASP A 156 12.38 -14.23 -2.10
C ASP A 156 12.03 -13.93 -0.65
N LEU A 157 12.47 -12.78 -0.15
CA LEU A 157 12.18 -12.28 1.19
C LEU A 157 11.69 -10.86 1.07
N GLN A 158 10.60 -10.55 1.77
CA GLN A 158 10.10 -9.19 1.88
C GLN A 158 9.79 -8.83 3.33
N ALA A 159 10.00 -7.56 3.66
CA ALA A 159 9.69 -6.99 4.95
C ALA A 159 9.20 -5.55 4.77
N GLY A 160 8.27 -5.13 5.62
CA GLY A 160 7.76 -3.77 5.58
C GLY A 160 7.34 -3.29 6.96
N PHE A 161 7.42 -1.99 7.15
CA PHE A 161 6.96 -1.31 8.36
C PHE A 161 6.16 -0.08 7.98
N GLN A 162 5.04 0.13 8.67
CA GLN A 162 4.21 1.30 8.53
C GLN A 162 3.87 1.89 9.88
N LYS A 163 3.98 3.21 9.99
CA LYS A 163 3.45 3.99 11.10
C LYS A 163 2.51 5.06 10.56
N ARG A 164 1.32 5.15 11.15
CA ARG A 164 0.31 6.16 10.81
C ARG A 164 -0.17 6.85 12.07
N ASP A 165 -0.21 8.17 12.00
CA ASP A 165 -0.82 9.03 12.99
C ASP A 165 -1.79 9.94 12.21
N PHE A 166 -3.05 10.08 12.67
CA PHE A 166 -4.03 10.91 11.97
C PHE A 166 -5.12 11.43 12.88
N GLY A 167 -5.62 12.62 12.56
CA GLY A 167 -6.83 13.20 13.15
C GLY A 167 -8.08 12.49 12.63
N ALA A 168 -9.03 12.20 13.51
CA ALA A 168 -10.21 11.39 13.24
C ALA A 168 -11.49 12.21 12.98
N ASN A 169 -11.38 13.46 12.53
CA ASN A 169 -12.54 14.27 12.20
C ASN A 169 -13.34 13.65 11.04
N GLY A 170 -14.63 13.46 11.23
CA GLY A 170 -15.52 12.86 10.24
C GLY A 170 -15.32 11.35 10.03
N PHE A 171 -14.56 10.67 10.90
CA PHE A 171 -14.28 9.25 10.75
C PHE A 171 -15.50 8.38 11.08
N TYR A 172 -16.21 8.64 12.17
CA TYR A 172 -17.37 7.86 12.61
C TYR A 172 -18.71 8.58 12.39
N SER A 173 -18.75 9.89 12.50
CA SER A 173 -19.94 10.68 12.24
C SER A 173 -19.56 12.10 11.83
N LEU A 174 -20.33 12.68 10.93
CA LEU A 174 -20.32 14.12 10.72
C LEU A 174 -20.91 14.75 11.99
N LYS A 175 -20.09 15.37 12.82
CA LYS A 175 -20.59 16.31 13.82
C LYS A 175 -20.97 17.58 13.07
N TYR A 176 -22.25 17.89 13.10
CA TYR A 176 -22.80 19.18 12.68
C TYR A 176 -22.36 20.25 13.66
#